data_9eaf61b1ea4f5b3c0a293057b2469af9
#
_entry.id   9eaf61b1ea4f5b3c0a293057b2469af9
#
_cell.length_a   1.000
_cell.length_b   1.000
_cell.length_c   1.000
_cell.angle_alpha   90.00
_cell.angle_beta   90.00
_cell.angle_gamma   90.00
#
_symmetry.space_group_name_H-M   'P 1'
#
loop_
_entity.id
_entity.type
_entity.pdbx_description
1 polymer ?
#
loop_
_entity_poly.entity_id
_entity_poly.type
_entity_poly.pdbx_seq_one_letter_code
_entity_poly.pdbx_strand_id
1 'polypeptide(L)'
;MAQVIWAEPALNDLDAIADYIALDNPTAASELVQRIFRRVDQLILHPDSGPKPRELRGGRYRQIVEPPCRIFYRREGETVYVVYVMRGERKLRPRALAARSAGSA
;
A
#
# COMPACT_ATOMS: atom_id res chain seq x y z
N MET A 1 9.21 3.74 -17.82
CA MET A 1 9.01 2.90 -16.64
C MET A 1 8.85 3.77 -15.41
N ALA A 2 7.91 3.41 -14.55
CA ALA A 2 7.75 4.13 -13.30
C ALA A 2 8.82 3.69 -12.29
N GLN A 3 9.10 4.57 -11.34
CA GLN A 3 9.89 4.28 -10.17
C GLN A 3 8.95 4.10 -8.99
N VAL A 4 9.16 3.08 -8.17
CA VAL A 4 8.34 2.86 -6.97
C VAL A 4 9.14 3.25 -5.74
N ILE A 5 8.54 4.11 -4.92
CA ILE A 5 9.11 4.52 -3.64
C ILE A 5 8.12 4.17 -2.54
N TRP A 6 8.60 3.44 -1.54
CA TRP A 6 7.83 3.14 -0.34
C TRP A 6 8.05 4.26 0.68
N ALA A 7 6.98 4.95 1.06
CA ALA A 7 7.07 5.90 2.16
C ALA A 7 7.36 5.15 3.46
N GLU A 8 8.15 5.74 4.32
CA GLU A 8 8.52 5.10 5.59
C GLU A 8 7.29 4.67 6.42
N PRO A 9 6.24 5.50 6.56
CA PRO A 9 5.06 5.06 7.29
C PRO A 9 4.38 3.83 6.69
N ALA A 10 4.42 3.66 5.37
CA ALA A 10 3.86 2.47 4.73
C ALA A 10 4.66 1.23 5.05
N LEU A 11 6.00 1.33 5.08
CA LEU A 11 6.85 0.22 5.50
C LEU A 11 6.61 -0.14 6.96
N ASN A 12 6.41 0.86 7.82
CA ASN A 12 6.09 0.62 9.23
C ASN A 12 4.74 -0.07 9.39
N ASP A 13 3.75 0.30 8.57
CA ASP A 13 2.45 -0.39 8.56
C ASP A 13 2.63 -1.87 8.23
N LEU A 14 3.39 -2.16 7.18
CA LEU A 14 3.59 -3.53 6.73
C LEU A 14 4.32 -4.35 7.79
N ASP A 15 5.34 -3.77 8.41
CA ASP A 15 6.07 -4.43 9.49
C ASP A 15 5.16 -4.79 10.65
N ALA A 16 4.30 -3.86 11.07
CA ALA A 16 3.37 -4.10 12.17
C ALA A 16 2.37 -5.21 11.84
N ILE A 17 1.86 -5.23 10.61
CA ILE A 17 0.93 -6.27 10.17
C ILE A 17 1.64 -7.63 10.14
N ALA A 18 2.85 -7.67 9.57
CA ALA A 18 3.63 -8.91 9.49
C ALA A 18 4.00 -9.44 10.88
N ASP A 19 4.40 -8.57 11.80
CA ASP A 19 4.73 -8.97 13.17
C ASP A 19 3.51 -9.58 13.86
N TYR A 20 2.33 -8.98 13.68
CA TYR A 20 1.11 -9.51 14.26
C TYR A 20 0.77 -10.91 13.73
N ILE A 21 0.88 -11.10 12.42
CA ILE A 21 0.63 -12.41 11.81
C ILE A 21 1.67 -13.43 12.26
N ALA A 22 2.92 -12.99 12.41
CA ALA A 22 4.02 -13.87 12.79
C ALA A 22 3.88 -14.45 14.21
N LEU A 23 3.08 -13.81 15.06
CA LEU A 23 2.80 -14.36 16.40
C LEU A 23 2.19 -15.77 16.31
N ASP A 24 1.34 -16.00 15.30
CA ASP A 24 0.73 -17.30 15.07
C ASP A 24 1.44 -18.10 13.99
N ASN A 25 1.93 -17.45 12.95
CA ASN A 25 2.45 -18.14 11.79
C ASN A 25 3.53 -17.31 11.09
N PRO A 26 4.80 -17.49 11.46
CA PRO A 26 5.90 -16.74 10.84
C PRO A 26 6.03 -16.95 9.34
N THR A 27 5.76 -18.16 8.86
CA THR A 27 5.83 -18.46 7.44
C THR A 27 4.79 -17.68 6.66
N ALA A 28 3.55 -17.63 7.16
CA ALA A 28 2.48 -16.87 6.51
C ALA A 28 2.80 -15.38 6.47
N ALA A 29 3.40 -14.84 7.52
CA ALA A 29 3.83 -13.44 7.55
C ALA A 29 4.85 -13.15 6.46
N SER A 30 5.87 -13.98 6.35
CA SER A 30 6.91 -13.83 5.33
C SER A 30 6.34 -13.94 3.92
N GLU A 31 5.47 -14.90 3.68
CA GLU A 31 4.85 -15.07 2.37
C GLU A 31 3.98 -13.88 1.99
N LEU A 32 3.24 -13.32 2.94
CA LEU A 32 2.43 -12.13 2.68
C LEU A 32 3.29 -10.93 2.27
N VAL A 33 4.37 -10.69 3.00
CA VAL A 33 5.30 -9.60 2.66
C VAL A 33 5.83 -9.75 1.25
N GLN A 34 6.25 -10.96 0.89
CA GLN A 34 6.76 -11.23 -0.45
C GLN A 34 5.70 -11.01 -1.53
N ARG A 35 4.47 -11.45 -1.29
CA ARG A 35 3.37 -11.23 -2.25
C ARG A 35 3.09 -9.75 -2.44
N ILE A 36 3.10 -8.98 -1.34
CA ILE A 36 2.85 -7.54 -1.41
C ILE A 36 3.92 -6.84 -2.23
N PHE A 37 5.20 -7.16 -1.99
CA PHE A 37 6.27 -6.55 -2.78
C PHE A 37 6.17 -6.92 -4.25
N ARG A 38 5.84 -8.16 -4.59
CA ARG A 38 5.66 -8.55 -5.99
C ARG A 38 4.51 -7.79 -6.65
N ARG A 39 3.40 -7.62 -5.93
CA ARG A 39 2.25 -6.88 -6.47
C ARG A 39 2.59 -5.41 -6.69
N VAL A 40 3.29 -4.82 -5.76
CA VAL A 40 3.70 -3.41 -5.88
C VAL A 40 4.69 -3.23 -7.02
N ASP A 41 5.61 -4.17 -7.22
CA ASP A 41 6.58 -4.10 -8.31
C ASP A 41 5.92 -4.04 -9.69
N GLN A 42 4.73 -4.60 -9.85
CA GLN A 42 3.99 -4.52 -11.10
C GLN A 42 3.63 -3.08 -11.48
N LEU A 43 3.60 -2.18 -10.51
CA LEU A 43 3.35 -0.76 -10.76
C LEU A 43 4.47 -0.07 -11.52
N ILE A 44 5.65 -0.67 -11.59
CA ILE A 44 6.75 -0.16 -12.40
C ILE A 44 6.35 -0.11 -13.87
N LEU A 45 5.65 -1.14 -14.35
CA LEU A 45 5.18 -1.23 -15.74
C LEU A 45 3.75 -0.72 -15.90
N HIS A 46 2.93 -0.82 -14.87
CA HIS A 46 1.51 -0.49 -14.92
C HIS A 46 1.10 0.39 -13.76
N PRO A 47 1.58 1.66 -13.72
CA PRO A 47 1.39 2.52 -12.54
C PRO A 47 -0.08 2.90 -12.29
N ASP A 48 -0.94 2.83 -13.29
CA ASP A 48 -2.35 3.18 -13.14
C ASP A 48 -3.26 1.96 -13.07
N SER A 49 -2.70 0.77 -12.86
CA SER A 49 -3.49 -0.46 -12.90
C SER A 49 -4.39 -0.68 -11.68
N GLY A 50 -4.07 -0.08 -10.54
CA GLY A 50 -4.91 -0.22 -9.35
C GLY A 50 -6.16 0.64 -9.45
N PRO A 51 -7.33 0.12 -9.04
CA PRO A 51 -8.55 0.93 -9.02
C PRO A 51 -8.50 2.01 -7.96
N LYS A 52 -9.36 3.01 -8.09
CA LYS A 52 -9.50 4.04 -7.06
C LYS A 52 -10.32 3.48 -5.89
N PRO A 53 -9.92 3.79 -4.63
CA PRO A 53 -10.68 3.33 -3.48
C PRO A 53 -12.10 3.90 -3.51
N ARG A 54 -13.10 3.09 -3.11
CA ARG A 54 -14.49 3.54 -3.05
C ARG A 54 -14.65 4.77 -2.16
N GLU A 55 -13.87 4.82 -1.09
CA GLU A 55 -13.96 5.88 -0.08
C GLU A 55 -13.42 7.22 -0.59
N LEU A 56 -12.68 7.22 -1.71
CA LEU A 56 -11.99 8.41 -2.21
C LEU A 56 -12.20 8.57 -3.72
N ARG A 57 -13.45 8.63 -4.14
CA ARG A 57 -13.77 8.83 -5.55
C ARG A 57 -13.27 10.18 -6.02
N GLY A 58 -12.65 10.20 -7.19
CA GLY A 58 -12.14 11.42 -7.79
C GLY A 58 -10.78 11.87 -7.27
N GLY A 59 -10.23 11.21 -6.26
CA GLY A 59 -8.92 11.51 -5.75
C GLY A 59 -7.81 10.91 -6.59
N ARG A 60 -6.57 11.25 -6.25
CA ARG A 60 -5.38 10.75 -6.94
C ARG A 60 -4.86 9.41 -6.42
N TYR A 61 -5.50 8.87 -5.38
CA TYR A 61 -5.06 7.62 -4.79
C TYR A 61 -5.64 6.42 -5.51
N ARG A 62 -4.85 5.37 -5.58
CA ARG A 62 -5.26 4.07 -6.09
C ARG A 62 -4.92 3.02 -5.05
N GLN A 63 -5.47 1.81 -5.21
CA GLN A 63 -5.20 0.72 -4.29
C GLN A 63 -4.88 -0.55 -5.02
N ILE A 64 -4.13 -1.41 -4.34
CA ILE A 64 -3.95 -2.81 -4.70
C ILE A 64 -4.49 -3.62 -3.54
N VAL A 65 -5.25 -4.67 -3.85
CA VAL A 65 -5.71 -5.61 -2.83
C VAL A 65 -4.87 -6.87 -2.91
N GLU A 66 -4.17 -7.17 -1.84
CA GLU A 66 -3.48 -8.44 -1.64
C GLU A 66 -3.94 -8.97 -0.29
N PRO A 67 -4.95 -9.86 -0.27
CA PRO A 67 -5.56 -10.27 1.00
C PRO A 67 -4.54 -10.77 2.01
N PRO A 68 -4.66 -10.39 3.27
CA PRO A 68 -5.73 -9.59 3.86
C PRO A 68 -5.50 -8.08 3.83
N CYS A 69 -4.61 -7.59 2.98
CA CYS A 69 -4.19 -6.19 2.99
C CYS A 69 -4.71 -5.39 1.82
N ARG A 70 -4.81 -4.10 2.04
CA ARG A 70 -5.02 -3.08 1.01
C ARG A 70 -3.79 -2.17 1.03
N ILE A 71 -3.23 -1.90 -0.14
CA ILE A 71 -2.05 -1.07 -0.31
C ILE A 71 -2.45 0.17 -1.10
N PHE A 72 -2.27 1.35 -0.51
CA PHE A 72 -2.66 2.61 -1.14
C PHE A 72 -1.44 3.32 -1.69
N TYR A 73 -1.57 3.82 -2.92
CA TYR A 73 -0.49 4.54 -3.57
C TYR A 73 -1.02 5.72 -4.36
N ARG A 74 -0.11 6.63 -4.72
CA ARG A 74 -0.39 7.72 -5.65
C ARG A 74 0.74 7.81 -6.64
N ARG A 75 0.43 8.35 -7.80
CA ARG A 75 1.42 8.54 -8.86
C ARG A 75 1.67 10.04 -9.06
N GLU A 76 2.94 10.41 -9.16
CA GLU A 76 3.36 11.75 -9.57
C GLU A 76 4.38 11.59 -10.69
N GLY A 77 3.98 11.94 -11.94
CA GLY A 77 4.83 11.74 -13.10
C GLY A 77 5.25 10.28 -13.24
N GLU A 78 6.54 10.04 -13.22
CA GLU A 78 7.10 8.68 -13.34
C GLU A 78 7.36 8.01 -12.00
N THR A 79 6.85 8.60 -10.89
CA THR A 79 7.07 8.04 -9.57
C THR A 79 5.75 7.60 -8.95
N VAL A 80 5.76 6.38 -8.44
CA VAL A 80 4.66 5.81 -7.65
C VAL A 80 5.09 5.81 -6.19
N TYR A 81 4.31 6.45 -5.33
CA TYR A 81 4.55 6.47 -3.88
C TYR A 81 3.56 5.56 -3.19
N VAL A 82 4.07 4.53 -2.55
CA VAL A 82 3.25 3.68 -1.67
C VAL A 82 3.17 4.37 -0.32
N VAL A 83 1.95 4.75 0.10
CA VAL A 83 1.77 5.65 1.24
C VAL A 83 1.11 5.01 2.44
N TYR A 84 0.37 3.92 2.26
CA TYR A 84 -0.38 3.33 3.36
C TYR A 84 -0.63 1.85 3.09
N VAL A 85 -0.47 1.02 4.10
CA VAL A 85 -0.87 -0.39 4.07
C VAL A 85 -1.82 -0.62 5.23
N MET A 86 -2.97 -1.24 4.97
CA MET A 86 -3.91 -1.57 6.03
C MET A 86 -4.54 -2.93 5.79
N ARG A 87 -5.08 -3.53 6.84
CA ARG A 87 -5.83 -4.77 6.71
C ARG A 87 -7.20 -4.46 6.09
N GLY A 88 -7.65 -5.35 5.21
CA GLY A 88 -8.85 -5.14 4.40
C GLY A 88 -10.13 -4.94 5.17
N GLU A 89 -10.22 -5.49 6.36
CA GLU A 89 -11.41 -5.37 7.20
C GLU A 89 -11.54 -4.00 7.88
N ARG A 90 -10.51 -3.17 7.84
CA ARG A 90 -10.55 -1.84 8.40
C ARG A 90 -11.15 -0.84 7.40
N LYS A 91 -11.83 0.17 7.92
CA LYS A 91 -12.40 1.23 7.11
C LYS A 91 -11.33 2.27 6.81
N LEU A 92 -11.14 2.59 5.53
CA LEU A 92 -10.22 3.65 5.14
C LEU A 92 -10.80 5.00 5.55
N ARG A 93 -9.98 5.80 6.22
CA ARG A 93 -10.33 7.18 6.58
C ARG A 93 -9.57 8.13 5.69
N PRO A 94 -10.25 9.03 4.96
CA PRO A 94 -9.56 9.96 4.06
C PRO A 94 -8.49 10.79 4.76
N ARG A 95 -8.68 11.14 6.03
CA ARG A 95 -7.68 11.88 6.80
C ARG A 95 -6.35 11.14 6.95
N ALA A 96 -6.41 9.81 7.01
CA ALA A 96 -5.19 9.01 7.14
C ALA A 96 -4.32 9.12 5.89
N LEU A 97 -4.94 9.10 4.72
CA LEU A 97 -4.20 9.27 3.47
C LEU A 97 -3.65 10.68 3.31
N ALA A 98 -4.45 11.69 3.67
CA ALA A 98 -3.99 13.07 3.60
C ALA A 98 -2.78 13.30 4.49
N ALA A 99 -2.79 12.78 5.71
CA ALA A 99 -1.66 12.88 6.63
C ALA A 99 -0.42 12.17 6.08
N ARG A 100 -0.61 11.00 5.46
CA ARG A 100 0.50 10.24 4.87
C ARG A 100 1.11 10.97 3.69
N SER A 101 0.30 11.60 2.85
CA SER A 101 0.80 12.36 1.72
C SER A 101 1.63 13.56 2.17
N ALA A 102 1.21 14.25 3.22
CA ALA A 102 1.95 15.39 3.75
C ALA A 102 3.32 14.97 4.30
N GLY A 103 3.40 13.77 4.89
CA GLY A 103 4.64 13.25 5.46
C GLY A 103 5.56 12.55 4.48
N SER A 104 5.10 12.26 3.27
CA SER A 104 5.83 11.44 2.29
C SER A 104 6.48 12.24 1.18
N ALA A 105 6.58 13.54 1.36
CA ALA A 105 7.11 14.44 0.33
C ALA A 105 8.52 14.10 -0.11
#